data_d53242e487449fa5a75db0f968fb4573
#
_entry.id   d53242e487449fa5a75db0f968fb4573
#
_cell.length_a   1.000
_cell.length_b   1.000
_cell.length_c   1.000
_cell.angle_alpha   90.00
_cell.angle_beta   90.00
_cell.angle_gamma   90.00
#
_symmetry.space_group_name_H-M   'P 1'
#
loop_
_entity.id
_entity.type
_entity.pdbx_description
1 polymer ?
#
loop_
_entity_poly.entity_id
_entity_poly.type
_entity_poly.pdbx_seq_one_letter_code
_entity_poly.pdbx_strand_id
1 'polypeptide(L)'
;FLQGEYGNASSQHSFGVKARRAITQARRQVAEAIGAEETEIFFTSGGTEANNWVIRAIANAYRGKPTHMVTSEIEHHSVLDTCRALERSGVEITYVPVNEKGMVDLTALENVIKPHTRLVSIMLANNEIGTVQPVDAIGKLLRNRGVLFHTDAVQAVGHIPVDLSRLPVDFLTASAHKFNGAKGAGILYKRAEIELAPLLTGGEQERGLRAGTENVAGVVSAGYALEESFGVMDSEAKRLRKMVEDTVDGIKAKIPTVWVNGDSNPRLPGLINLGFEGVSGEALMNVLSLKGVCVSTGAACVSGKHAPSHVLLALGLSEQRAQSAIRISYGRYNTPDEVERVVAAVCEAYYKILHA
;
A
#
# COMPACT_ATOMS: atom_id res chain seq x y z
N PHE A 1 -22.25 -14.14 -7.35
CA PHE A 1 -21.40 -14.48 -8.52
C PHE A 1 -20.69 -15.83 -8.37
N LEU A 2 -20.30 -16.24 -7.20
CA LEU A 2 -19.63 -17.53 -7.00
C LEU A 2 -20.57 -18.76 -7.08
N GLN A 3 -21.87 -18.57 -6.85
CA GLN A 3 -22.85 -19.68 -6.79
C GLN A 3 -23.92 -19.62 -7.87
N GLY A 4 -24.40 -18.44 -8.26
CA GLY A 4 -25.54 -18.30 -9.14
C GLY A 4 -25.30 -17.49 -10.41
N GLU A 5 -24.26 -16.64 -10.48
CA GLU A 5 -24.02 -15.70 -11.57
C GLU A 5 -22.61 -15.93 -12.18
N TYR A 6 -22.40 -17.13 -12.71
CA TYR A 6 -21.11 -17.60 -13.23
C TYR A 6 -20.84 -17.24 -14.71
N GLY A 7 -21.63 -16.34 -15.31
CA GLY A 7 -21.48 -15.97 -16.71
C GLY A 7 -20.15 -15.28 -17.02
N ASN A 8 -19.55 -15.64 -18.17
CA ASN A 8 -18.38 -14.92 -18.67
C ASN A 8 -18.83 -13.55 -19.20
N ALA A 9 -18.22 -12.47 -18.74
CA ALA A 9 -18.59 -11.10 -19.09
C ALA A 9 -18.42 -10.78 -20.60
N SER A 10 -17.59 -11.54 -21.32
CA SER A 10 -17.44 -11.42 -22.76
C SER A 10 -18.58 -12.04 -23.57
N SER A 11 -19.43 -12.87 -22.96
CA SER A 11 -20.54 -13.55 -23.63
C SER A 11 -21.72 -12.60 -23.89
N GLN A 12 -22.44 -12.82 -25.03
CA GLN A 12 -23.56 -12.00 -25.41
C GLN A 12 -24.91 -12.46 -24.80
N HIS A 13 -24.99 -13.67 -24.27
CA HIS A 13 -26.18 -14.20 -23.59
C HIS A 13 -26.42 -13.52 -22.24
N SER A 14 -27.62 -13.68 -21.68
CA SER A 14 -28.08 -12.98 -20.48
C SER A 14 -27.14 -13.10 -19.28
N PHE A 15 -26.51 -14.26 -19.04
CA PHE A 15 -25.54 -14.45 -17.95
C PHE A 15 -24.27 -13.59 -18.13
N GLY A 16 -23.74 -13.51 -19.37
CA GLY A 16 -22.59 -12.66 -19.66
C GLY A 16 -22.93 -11.17 -19.54
N VAL A 17 -24.11 -10.76 -20.00
CA VAL A 17 -24.58 -9.38 -19.84
C VAL A 17 -24.69 -8.98 -18.37
N LYS A 18 -25.20 -9.87 -17.50
CA LYS A 18 -25.24 -9.61 -16.05
C LYS A 18 -23.86 -9.42 -15.45
N ALA A 19 -22.93 -10.31 -15.77
CA ALA A 19 -21.55 -10.22 -15.29
C ALA A 19 -20.87 -8.91 -15.74
N ARG A 20 -21.02 -8.55 -17.02
CA ARG A 20 -20.48 -7.29 -17.57
C ARG A 20 -21.06 -6.05 -16.87
N ARG A 21 -22.39 -6.02 -16.65
CA ARG A 21 -23.03 -4.91 -15.92
C ARG A 21 -22.49 -4.78 -14.50
N ALA A 22 -22.26 -5.90 -13.80
CA ALA A 22 -21.72 -5.89 -12.46
C ALA A 22 -20.27 -5.35 -12.41
N ILE A 23 -19.43 -5.72 -13.40
CA ILE A 23 -18.07 -5.15 -13.54
C ILE A 23 -18.13 -3.65 -13.82
N THR A 24 -19.02 -3.21 -14.73
CA THR A 24 -19.20 -1.78 -15.03
C THR A 24 -19.62 -0.99 -13.80
N GLN A 25 -20.58 -1.51 -13.02
CA GLN A 25 -21.01 -0.87 -11.78
C GLN A 25 -19.88 -0.77 -10.77
N ALA A 26 -19.12 -1.84 -10.55
CA ALA A 26 -17.97 -1.83 -9.66
C ALA A 26 -16.87 -0.84 -10.11
N ARG A 27 -16.65 -0.73 -11.41
CA ARG A 27 -15.72 0.25 -12.00
C ARG A 27 -16.15 1.69 -11.72
N ARG A 28 -17.44 1.98 -11.85
CA ARG A 28 -18.02 3.28 -11.50
C ARG A 28 -17.84 3.59 -10.01
N GLN A 29 -18.17 2.66 -9.12
CA GLN A 29 -18.00 2.83 -7.68
C GLN A 29 -16.55 3.15 -7.30
N VAL A 30 -15.59 2.44 -7.94
CA VAL A 30 -14.16 2.73 -7.73
C VAL A 30 -13.79 4.11 -8.24
N ALA A 31 -14.21 4.47 -9.46
CA ALA A 31 -13.90 5.76 -10.07
C ALA A 31 -14.44 6.93 -9.22
N GLU A 32 -15.71 6.88 -8.83
CA GLU A 32 -16.36 7.87 -7.98
C GLU A 32 -15.64 8.03 -6.62
N ALA A 33 -15.25 6.91 -5.99
CA ALA A 33 -14.61 6.93 -4.68
C ALA A 33 -13.21 7.58 -4.67
N ILE A 34 -12.48 7.54 -5.78
CA ILE A 34 -11.13 8.10 -5.88
C ILE A 34 -11.02 9.33 -6.79
N GLY A 35 -12.15 9.85 -7.31
CA GLY A 35 -12.19 11.04 -8.16
C GLY A 35 -11.58 10.83 -9.54
N ALA A 36 -11.85 9.68 -10.17
CA ALA A 36 -11.35 9.30 -11.49
C ALA A 36 -12.53 9.07 -12.49
N GLU A 37 -12.19 8.93 -13.78
CA GLU A 37 -13.14 8.47 -14.81
C GLU A 37 -13.13 6.94 -14.88
N GLU A 38 -14.28 6.34 -15.25
CA GLU A 38 -14.40 4.87 -15.43
C GLU A 38 -13.38 4.32 -16.44
N THR A 39 -13.03 5.10 -17.44
CA THR A 39 -12.06 4.74 -18.49
C THR A 39 -10.63 4.66 -17.99
N GLU A 40 -10.33 5.23 -16.85
CA GLU A 40 -9.00 5.26 -16.23
C GLU A 40 -8.79 4.11 -15.24
N ILE A 41 -9.85 3.35 -14.89
CA ILE A 41 -9.80 2.25 -13.95
C ILE A 41 -9.61 0.91 -14.66
N PHE A 42 -8.67 0.11 -14.18
CA PHE A 42 -8.37 -1.24 -14.65
C PHE A 42 -8.30 -2.20 -13.45
N PHE A 43 -8.87 -3.39 -13.61
CA PHE A 43 -8.81 -4.41 -12.58
C PHE A 43 -7.65 -5.36 -12.80
N THR A 44 -6.98 -5.72 -11.72
CA THR A 44 -5.85 -6.64 -11.64
C THR A 44 -6.09 -7.70 -10.57
N SER A 45 -5.15 -8.63 -10.37
CA SER A 45 -5.25 -9.63 -9.29
C SER A 45 -4.84 -9.07 -7.92
N GLY A 46 -4.26 -7.86 -7.86
CA GLY A 46 -3.82 -7.22 -6.62
C GLY A 46 -2.80 -6.12 -6.86
N GLY A 47 -2.38 -5.45 -5.79
CA GLY A 47 -1.40 -4.37 -5.86
C GLY A 47 -0.07 -4.79 -6.48
N THR A 48 0.38 -6.01 -6.21
CA THR A 48 1.63 -6.54 -6.78
C THR A 48 1.59 -6.58 -8.32
N GLU A 49 0.50 -7.05 -8.91
CA GLU A 49 0.33 -7.05 -10.37
C GLU A 49 0.30 -5.63 -10.92
N ALA A 50 -0.47 -4.73 -10.29
CA ALA A 50 -0.60 -3.35 -10.73
C ALA A 50 0.74 -2.59 -10.67
N ASN A 51 1.51 -2.70 -9.58
CA ASN A 51 2.85 -2.11 -9.44
C ASN A 51 3.80 -2.65 -10.51
N ASN A 52 3.86 -3.97 -10.69
CA ASN A 52 4.68 -4.59 -11.72
C ASN A 52 4.28 -4.14 -13.12
N TRP A 53 2.98 -4.01 -13.38
CA TRP A 53 2.49 -3.60 -14.69
C TRP A 53 3.03 -2.21 -15.06
N VAL A 54 2.82 -1.20 -14.21
CA VAL A 54 3.29 0.17 -14.48
C VAL A 54 4.81 0.20 -14.67
N ILE A 55 5.56 -0.32 -13.71
CA ILE A 55 7.03 -0.23 -13.71
C ILE A 55 7.63 -0.95 -14.93
N ARG A 56 7.16 -2.16 -15.23
CA ARG A 56 7.67 -2.95 -16.37
C ARG A 56 7.22 -2.39 -17.71
N ALA A 57 5.98 -1.89 -17.82
CA ALA A 57 5.49 -1.33 -19.08
C ALA A 57 6.27 -0.07 -19.47
N ILE A 58 6.54 0.83 -18.49
CA ILE A 58 7.35 2.02 -18.75
C ILE A 58 8.81 1.64 -19.10
N ALA A 59 9.42 0.69 -18.39
CA ALA A 59 10.76 0.21 -18.74
C ALA A 59 10.82 -0.35 -20.18
N ASN A 60 9.82 -1.14 -20.55
CA ASN A 60 9.73 -1.75 -21.88
C ASN A 60 9.49 -0.71 -22.99
N ALA A 61 8.73 0.35 -22.76
CA ALA A 61 8.47 1.42 -23.72
C ALA A 61 9.76 2.17 -24.14
N TYR A 62 10.78 2.14 -23.29
CA TYR A 62 12.09 2.75 -23.57
C TYR A 62 13.20 1.73 -23.77
N ARG A 63 12.86 0.48 -24.07
CA ARG A 63 13.85 -0.59 -24.30
C ARG A 63 14.87 -0.18 -25.38
N GLY A 64 16.15 -0.35 -25.07
CA GLY A 64 17.24 0.05 -25.96
C GLY A 64 17.59 1.54 -25.94
N LYS A 65 16.96 2.33 -25.08
CA LYS A 65 17.28 3.74 -24.84
C LYS A 65 17.72 3.93 -23.38
N PRO A 66 18.54 4.93 -23.07
CA PRO A 66 18.84 5.28 -21.70
C PRO A 66 17.54 5.52 -20.92
N THR A 67 17.37 4.78 -19.84
CA THR A 67 16.14 4.80 -19.02
C THR A 67 16.51 4.81 -17.56
N HIS A 68 16.04 5.85 -16.88
CA HIS A 68 16.20 6.02 -15.43
C HIS A 68 14.84 6.04 -14.77
N MET A 69 14.74 5.38 -13.63
CA MET A 69 13.57 5.41 -12.75
C MET A 69 14.00 5.72 -11.32
N VAL A 70 13.12 6.37 -10.58
CA VAL A 70 13.37 6.72 -9.18
C VAL A 70 12.27 6.10 -8.31
N THR A 71 12.68 5.56 -7.18
CA THR A 71 11.75 5.04 -6.16
C THR A 71 12.31 5.32 -4.76
N SER A 72 11.52 5.11 -3.70
CA SER A 72 12.02 5.30 -2.33
C SER A 72 12.59 4.01 -1.75
N GLU A 73 13.44 4.15 -0.72
CA GLU A 73 13.99 3.00 0.01
C GLU A 73 12.95 2.23 0.82
N ILE A 74 11.80 2.84 1.11
CA ILE A 74 10.75 2.29 1.98
C ILE A 74 9.56 1.69 1.24
N GLU A 75 9.67 1.50 -0.06
CA GLU A 75 8.58 0.92 -0.88
C GLU A 75 8.26 -0.53 -0.49
N HIS A 76 7.07 -0.96 -0.86
CA HIS A 76 6.71 -2.37 -0.78
C HIS A 76 7.59 -3.22 -1.74
N HIS A 77 7.87 -4.47 -1.36
CA HIS A 77 8.69 -5.38 -2.17
C HIS A 77 8.21 -5.54 -3.62
N SER A 78 6.91 -5.41 -3.90
CA SER A 78 6.40 -5.42 -5.29
C SER A 78 6.93 -4.29 -6.16
N VAL A 79 7.39 -3.19 -5.57
CA VAL A 79 8.10 -2.08 -6.24
C VAL A 79 9.59 -2.33 -6.21
N LEU A 80 10.20 -2.51 -5.02
CA LEU A 80 11.64 -2.67 -4.85
C LEU A 80 12.21 -3.84 -5.66
N ASP A 81 11.60 -5.02 -5.55
CA ASP A 81 12.12 -6.21 -6.23
C ASP A 81 11.89 -6.15 -7.75
N THR A 82 10.82 -5.44 -8.18
CA THR A 82 10.63 -5.14 -9.61
C THR A 82 11.71 -4.19 -10.13
N CYS A 83 12.05 -3.14 -9.39
CA CYS A 83 13.14 -2.23 -9.72
C CYS A 83 14.49 -2.97 -9.76
N ARG A 84 14.81 -3.77 -8.74
CA ARG A 84 16.03 -4.61 -8.72
C ARG A 84 16.11 -5.59 -9.91
N ALA A 85 14.97 -6.13 -10.34
CA ALA A 85 14.92 -6.99 -11.52
C ALA A 85 15.23 -6.22 -12.81
N LEU A 86 14.77 -4.97 -12.90
CA LEU A 86 15.04 -4.10 -14.04
C LEU A 86 16.48 -3.58 -14.06
N GLU A 87 17.12 -3.33 -12.92
CA GLU A 87 18.55 -3.00 -12.83
C GLU A 87 19.41 -4.09 -13.49
N ARG A 88 19.09 -5.36 -13.22
CA ARG A 88 19.77 -6.51 -13.87
C ARG A 88 19.55 -6.55 -15.38
N SER A 89 18.55 -5.83 -15.89
CA SER A 89 18.24 -5.70 -17.31
C SER A 89 18.77 -4.39 -17.93
N GLY A 90 19.55 -3.61 -17.17
CA GLY A 90 20.20 -2.39 -17.65
C GLY A 90 19.38 -1.11 -17.49
N VAL A 91 18.27 -1.11 -16.76
CA VAL A 91 17.56 0.11 -16.36
C VAL A 91 18.29 0.74 -15.17
N GLU A 92 18.56 2.03 -15.24
CA GLU A 92 19.12 2.76 -14.12
C GLU A 92 18.04 3.05 -13.08
N ILE A 93 18.28 2.69 -11.82
CA ILE A 93 17.34 2.95 -10.71
C ILE A 93 18.04 3.76 -9.64
N THR A 94 17.37 4.80 -9.15
CA THR A 94 17.80 5.53 -7.94
C THR A 94 16.78 5.31 -6.83
N TYR A 95 17.26 4.91 -5.66
CA TYR A 95 16.47 4.77 -4.44
C TYR A 95 16.68 6.03 -3.61
N VAL A 96 15.62 6.84 -3.44
CA VAL A 96 15.68 8.10 -2.68
C VAL A 96 15.55 7.78 -1.20
N PRO A 97 16.45 8.31 -0.36
CA PRO A 97 16.37 8.12 1.09
C PRO A 97 15.15 8.84 1.68
N VAL A 98 14.81 8.44 2.88
CA VAL A 98 13.79 9.09 3.72
C VAL A 98 14.44 9.64 4.99
N ASN A 99 13.77 10.58 5.64
CA ASN A 99 14.18 11.06 6.96
C ASN A 99 13.76 10.09 8.08
N GLU A 100 14.13 10.40 9.34
CA GLU A 100 13.81 9.59 10.52
C GLU A 100 12.29 9.34 10.74
N LYS A 101 11.44 10.15 10.09
CA LYS A 101 9.98 10.01 10.12
C LYS A 101 9.44 9.19 8.96
N GLY A 102 10.31 8.74 8.05
CA GLY A 102 9.95 8.00 6.85
C GLY A 102 9.38 8.87 5.72
N MET A 103 9.63 10.17 5.73
CA MET A 103 9.23 11.10 4.66
C MET A 103 10.33 11.21 3.62
N VAL A 104 9.97 11.13 2.34
CA VAL A 104 10.89 11.39 1.22
C VAL A 104 11.33 12.85 1.25
N ASP A 105 12.64 13.08 1.12
CA ASP A 105 13.21 14.43 0.97
C ASP A 105 12.98 14.92 -0.47
N LEU A 106 12.16 15.96 -0.62
CA LEU A 106 11.84 16.54 -1.92
C LEU A 106 13.06 17.12 -2.61
N THR A 107 14.02 17.68 -1.87
CA THR A 107 15.27 18.20 -2.42
C THR A 107 16.15 17.09 -2.96
N ALA A 108 16.27 16.00 -2.18
CA ALA A 108 16.99 14.81 -2.63
C ALA A 108 16.33 14.21 -3.88
N LEU A 109 14.99 14.12 -3.91
CA LEU A 109 14.24 13.64 -5.07
C LEU A 109 14.51 14.53 -6.30
N GLU A 110 14.44 15.85 -6.15
CA GLU A 110 14.67 16.79 -7.25
C GLU A 110 16.07 16.65 -7.85
N ASN A 111 17.08 16.50 -7.01
CA ASN A 111 18.49 16.42 -7.41
C ASN A 111 18.83 15.13 -8.19
N VAL A 112 18.06 14.07 -8.03
CA VAL A 112 18.31 12.80 -8.74
C VAL A 112 17.56 12.68 -10.08
N ILE A 113 16.67 13.63 -10.41
CA ILE A 113 15.95 13.64 -11.68
C ILE A 113 16.92 13.97 -12.82
N LYS A 114 17.00 13.08 -13.81
CA LYS A 114 17.87 13.16 -14.99
C LYS A 114 17.03 13.42 -16.24
N PRO A 115 17.63 13.91 -17.33
CA PRO A 115 16.92 14.11 -18.61
C PRO A 115 16.26 12.84 -19.16
N HIS A 116 16.76 11.69 -18.79
CA HIS A 116 16.23 10.37 -19.19
C HIS A 116 15.45 9.67 -18.05
N THR A 117 15.09 10.37 -16.99
CA THR A 117 14.15 9.85 -15.98
C THR A 117 12.76 9.70 -16.62
N ARG A 118 12.17 8.52 -16.54
CA ARG A 118 10.88 8.20 -17.16
C ARG A 118 9.76 7.97 -16.16
N LEU A 119 10.09 7.48 -14.99
CA LEU A 119 9.12 7.18 -13.94
C LEU A 119 9.71 7.49 -12.57
N VAL A 120 8.90 8.12 -11.72
CA VAL A 120 9.08 8.13 -10.28
C VAL A 120 7.96 7.31 -9.67
N SER A 121 8.30 6.40 -8.75
CA SER A 121 7.34 5.55 -8.05
C SER A 121 7.55 5.72 -6.55
N ILE A 122 6.64 6.44 -5.88
CA ILE A 122 6.67 6.71 -4.43
C ILE A 122 5.31 6.34 -3.86
N MET A 123 5.29 5.49 -2.83
CA MET A 123 4.06 5.07 -2.17
C MET A 123 3.34 6.26 -1.51
N LEU A 124 2.01 6.22 -1.48
CA LEU A 124 1.22 7.26 -0.81
C LEU A 124 1.29 7.14 0.72
N ALA A 125 1.26 5.92 1.24
CA ALA A 125 1.37 5.67 2.67
C ALA A 125 2.12 4.36 2.95
N ASN A 126 3.04 4.40 3.93
CA ASN A 126 3.84 3.23 4.23
C ASN A 126 3.07 2.22 5.09
N ASN A 127 3.17 0.95 4.72
CA ASN A 127 2.46 -0.16 5.34
C ASN A 127 3.02 -0.63 6.69
N GLU A 128 4.20 -0.17 7.10
CA GLU A 128 4.85 -0.58 8.35
C GLU A 128 4.79 0.52 9.41
N ILE A 129 5.02 1.77 9.03
CA ILE A 129 5.10 2.91 9.94
C ILE A 129 3.90 3.86 9.83
N GLY A 130 3.08 3.72 8.78
CA GLY A 130 1.89 4.53 8.57
C GLY A 130 2.14 5.94 8.02
N THR A 131 3.38 6.38 7.87
CA THR A 131 3.72 7.72 7.35
C THR A 131 3.11 7.94 5.97
N VAL A 132 2.44 9.07 5.78
CA VAL A 132 1.84 9.49 4.49
C VAL A 132 2.81 10.42 3.78
N GLN A 133 3.12 10.14 2.52
CA GLN A 133 4.07 10.91 1.71
C GLN A 133 3.43 12.17 1.12
N PRO A 134 4.22 13.22 0.82
CA PRO A 134 3.74 14.48 0.24
C PRO A 134 3.50 14.34 -1.28
N VAL A 135 2.61 13.43 -1.69
CA VAL A 135 2.36 13.04 -3.09
C VAL A 135 1.93 14.22 -3.96
N ASP A 136 1.17 15.18 -3.41
CA ASP A 136 0.81 16.40 -4.14
C ASP A 136 2.05 17.25 -4.52
N ALA A 137 2.96 17.45 -3.57
CA ALA A 137 4.18 18.20 -3.82
C ALA A 137 5.12 17.47 -4.79
N ILE A 138 5.27 16.15 -4.62
CA ILE A 138 6.04 15.29 -5.53
C ILE A 138 5.47 15.37 -6.94
N GLY A 139 4.17 15.20 -7.10
CA GLY A 139 3.55 15.20 -8.42
C GLY A 139 3.63 16.55 -9.13
N LYS A 140 3.51 17.67 -8.42
CA LYS A 140 3.74 19.02 -8.97
C LYS A 140 5.17 19.20 -9.47
N LEU A 141 6.16 18.75 -8.68
CA LEU A 141 7.57 18.76 -9.07
C LEU A 141 7.80 17.97 -10.38
N LEU A 142 7.27 16.75 -10.45
CA LEU A 142 7.48 15.84 -11.58
C LEU A 142 6.76 16.28 -12.85
N ARG A 143 5.54 16.84 -12.73
CA ARG A 143 4.77 17.38 -13.86
C ARG A 143 5.55 18.51 -14.56
N ASN A 144 6.21 19.38 -13.80
CA ASN A 144 7.04 20.44 -14.33
C ASN A 144 8.31 19.94 -15.05
N ARG A 145 8.70 18.70 -14.80
CA ARG A 145 9.86 18.02 -15.42
C ARG A 145 9.48 17.05 -16.54
N GLY A 146 8.19 16.85 -16.80
CA GLY A 146 7.68 15.89 -17.79
C GLY A 146 7.99 14.42 -17.44
N VAL A 147 8.09 14.10 -16.15
CA VAL A 147 8.37 12.75 -15.63
C VAL A 147 7.07 12.12 -15.14
N LEU A 148 6.80 10.88 -15.54
CA LEU A 148 5.62 10.13 -15.10
C LEU A 148 5.70 9.80 -13.61
N PHE A 149 4.54 9.88 -12.94
CA PHE A 149 4.43 9.62 -11.51
C PHE A 149 3.46 8.47 -11.20
N HIS A 150 3.98 7.42 -10.58
CA HIS A 150 3.23 6.31 -10.01
C HIS A 150 3.24 6.39 -8.49
N THR A 151 2.09 6.12 -7.87
CA THR A 151 1.98 5.97 -6.42
C THR A 151 1.35 4.63 -6.04
N ASP A 152 2.05 3.86 -5.19
CA ASP A 152 1.44 2.72 -4.51
C ASP A 152 0.55 3.25 -3.36
N ALA A 153 -0.76 3.25 -3.58
CA ALA A 153 -1.76 3.70 -2.62
C ALA A 153 -2.52 2.54 -1.95
N VAL A 154 -1.96 1.34 -1.99
CA VAL A 154 -2.57 0.12 -1.44
C VAL A 154 -2.97 0.30 0.03
N GLN A 155 -2.20 1.04 0.82
CA GLN A 155 -2.51 1.31 2.23
C GLN A 155 -3.36 2.56 2.45
N ALA A 156 -3.50 3.42 1.45
CA ALA A 156 -4.17 4.71 1.57
C ALA A 156 -5.63 4.68 1.12
N VAL A 157 -5.91 4.03 -0.04
CA VAL A 157 -7.26 3.93 -0.60
C VAL A 157 -8.19 3.21 0.38
N GLY A 158 -9.31 3.85 0.68
CA GLY A 158 -10.30 3.38 1.64
C GLY A 158 -10.00 3.72 3.11
N HIS A 159 -8.84 4.36 3.42
CA HIS A 159 -8.45 4.72 4.79
C HIS A 159 -8.22 6.21 4.99
N ILE A 160 -7.74 6.91 3.97
CA ILE A 160 -7.56 8.37 3.94
C ILE A 160 -8.10 8.91 2.61
N PRO A 161 -8.47 10.20 2.54
CA PRO A 161 -8.97 10.79 1.31
C PRO A 161 -7.95 10.71 0.17
N VAL A 162 -8.39 10.17 -0.97
CA VAL A 162 -7.65 10.13 -2.23
C VAL A 162 -8.55 10.73 -3.30
N ASP A 163 -8.14 11.83 -3.90
CA ASP A 163 -8.90 12.53 -4.95
C ASP A 163 -7.99 12.77 -6.18
N LEU A 164 -8.13 11.92 -7.18
CA LEU A 164 -7.31 11.95 -8.40
C LEU A 164 -7.63 13.14 -9.32
N SER A 165 -8.77 13.80 -9.10
CA SER A 165 -9.06 15.08 -9.79
C SER A 165 -8.10 16.21 -9.36
N ARG A 166 -7.46 16.06 -8.20
CA ARG A 166 -6.56 17.05 -7.60
C ARG A 166 -5.12 16.56 -7.50
N LEU A 167 -4.92 15.27 -7.24
CA LEU A 167 -3.59 14.69 -7.10
C LEU A 167 -2.90 14.57 -8.47
N PRO A 168 -1.72 15.16 -8.65
CA PRO A 168 -0.99 15.16 -9.91
C PRO A 168 -0.22 13.85 -10.11
N VAL A 169 -0.91 12.71 -10.09
CA VAL A 169 -0.37 11.38 -10.35
C VAL A 169 -0.81 10.87 -11.71
N ASP A 170 0.00 10.01 -12.32
CA ASP A 170 -0.28 9.38 -13.61
C ASP A 170 -0.78 7.96 -13.46
N PHE A 171 -0.34 7.29 -12.40
CA PHE A 171 -0.74 5.94 -12.05
C PHE A 171 -0.94 5.82 -10.55
N LEU A 172 -1.98 5.08 -10.15
CA LEU A 172 -2.20 4.74 -8.75
C LEU A 172 -2.57 3.26 -8.64
N THR A 173 -1.94 2.59 -7.69
CA THR A 173 -2.23 1.19 -7.37
C THR A 173 -3.03 1.07 -6.08
N ALA A 174 -4.09 0.23 -6.08
CA ALA A 174 -4.82 -0.16 -4.89
C ALA A 174 -5.10 -1.66 -4.86
N SER A 175 -5.49 -2.20 -3.70
CA SER A 175 -5.78 -3.62 -3.51
C SER A 175 -6.99 -3.82 -2.61
N ALA A 176 -8.00 -4.52 -3.10
CA ALA A 176 -9.32 -4.62 -2.47
C ALA A 176 -9.27 -5.13 -1.02
N HIS A 177 -8.42 -6.12 -0.73
CA HIS A 177 -8.32 -6.70 0.61
C HIS A 177 -7.80 -5.74 1.69
N LYS A 178 -7.28 -4.59 1.32
CA LYS A 178 -6.82 -3.57 2.28
C LYS A 178 -7.96 -2.68 2.79
N PHE A 179 -9.04 -2.57 2.02
CA PHE A 179 -10.27 -1.87 2.42
C PHE A 179 -11.47 -2.83 2.55
N ASN A 180 -11.22 -4.04 3.05
CA ASN A 180 -12.21 -5.09 3.36
C ASN A 180 -12.90 -5.73 2.15
N GLY A 181 -12.38 -5.56 0.93
CA GLY A 181 -12.80 -6.30 -0.24
C GLY A 181 -12.13 -7.67 -0.34
N ALA A 182 -12.44 -8.42 -1.38
CA ALA A 182 -11.91 -9.75 -1.60
C ALA A 182 -10.40 -9.74 -1.89
N LYS A 183 -9.68 -10.75 -1.39
CA LYS A 183 -8.32 -11.07 -1.85
C LYS A 183 -8.37 -11.49 -3.31
N GLY A 184 -7.31 -11.23 -4.09
CA GLY A 184 -7.26 -11.58 -5.50
C GLY A 184 -7.95 -10.57 -6.42
N ALA A 185 -8.19 -9.35 -5.94
CA ALA A 185 -8.65 -8.21 -6.73
C ALA A 185 -7.81 -6.97 -6.41
N GLY A 186 -7.30 -6.31 -7.44
CA GLY A 186 -6.55 -5.06 -7.37
C GLY A 186 -7.08 -4.04 -8.37
N ILE A 187 -6.64 -2.82 -8.22
CA ILE A 187 -7.03 -1.68 -9.03
C ILE A 187 -5.77 -0.98 -9.51
N LEU A 188 -5.73 -0.66 -10.79
CA LEU A 188 -4.82 0.28 -11.38
C LEU A 188 -5.62 1.45 -11.92
N TYR A 189 -5.37 2.64 -11.41
CA TYR A 189 -5.69 3.89 -12.09
C TYR A 189 -4.57 4.23 -13.07
N LYS A 190 -4.95 4.59 -14.29
CA LYS A 190 -4.07 5.08 -15.34
C LYS A 190 -4.71 6.31 -15.96
N ARG A 191 -4.04 7.46 -15.89
CA ARG A 191 -4.52 8.70 -16.52
C ARG A 191 -4.76 8.47 -18.01
N ALA A 192 -5.90 8.98 -18.51
CA ALA A 192 -6.43 8.63 -19.82
C ALA A 192 -5.43 8.78 -20.97
N GLU A 193 -4.67 9.88 -20.99
CA GLU A 193 -3.75 10.26 -22.09
C GLU A 193 -2.48 9.40 -22.15
N ILE A 194 -2.20 8.59 -21.12
CA ILE A 194 -0.95 7.82 -21.07
C ILE A 194 -1.14 6.47 -21.75
N GLU A 195 -0.28 6.16 -22.68
CA GLU A 195 -0.19 4.83 -23.26
C GLU A 195 0.56 3.87 -22.31
N LEU A 196 -0.04 2.74 -22.04
CA LEU A 196 0.55 1.70 -21.21
C LEU A 196 0.41 0.33 -21.92
N ALA A 197 1.53 -0.29 -22.26
CA ALA A 197 1.51 -1.62 -22.83
C ALA A 197 0.97 -2.66 -21.83
N PRO A 198 0.23 -3.69 -22.28
CA PRO A 198 -0.24 -4.74 -21.41
C PRO A 198 0.90 -5.53 -20.78
N LEU A 199 0.76 -5.86 -19.47
CA LEU A 199 1.67 -6.80 -18.80
C LEU A 199 1.32 -8.24 -19.18
N LEU A 200 0.03 -8.55 -19.21
CA LEU A 200 -0.51 -9.86 -19.60
C LEU A 200 -1.18 -9.74 -20.96
N THR A 201 -0.68 -10.46 -21.94
CA THR A 201 -1.19 -10.49 -23.31
C THR A 201 -2.15 -11.67 -23.51
N GLY A 202 -3.20 -11.50 -24.34
CA GLY A 202 -4.19 -12.54 -24.61
C GLY A 202 -5.48 -11.97 -25.18
N GLY A 203 -6.61 -12.21 -24.52
CA GLY A 203 -7.91 -11.69 -24.94
C GLY A 203 -8.09 -10.19 -24.69
N GLU A 204 -9.24 -9.65 -25.08
CA GLU A 204 -9.56 -8.21 -25.07
C GLU A 204 -10.12 -7.69 -23.74
N GLN A 205 -10.03 -8.49 -22.65
CA GLN A 205 -10.48 -8.06 -21.34
C GLN A 205 -9.75 -6.78 -20.90
N GLU A 206 -10.39 -6.02 -20.02
CA GLU A 206 -9.88 -4.71 -19.61
C GLU A 206 -9.46 -3.82 -20.80
N ARG A 207 -10.26 -3.80 -21.84
CA ARG A 207 -10.03 -3.01 -23.08
C ARG A 207 -8.73 -3.39 -23.80
N GLY A 208 -8.37 -4.69 -23.78
CA GLY A 208 -7.15 -5.22 -24.39
C GLY A 208 -5.88 -4.96 -23.60
N LEU A 209 -5.95 -4.31 -22.46
CA LEU A 209 -4.78 -3.94 -21.65
C LEU A 209 -4.47 -4.94 -20.53
N ARG A 210 -5.43 -5.79 -20.15
CA ARG A 210 -5.19 -6.85 -19.17
C ARG A 210 -6.02 -8.08 -19.53
N ALA A 211 -5.39 -9.02 -20.16
CA ALA A 211 -6.03 -10.25 -20.62
C ALA A 211 -6.38 -11.21 -19.48
N GLY A 212 -7.27 -12.15 -19.76
CA GLY A 212 -7.74 -13.18 -18.83
C GLY A 212 -9.18 -12.90 -18.35
N THR A 213 -9.98 -13.97 -18.25
CA THR A 213 -11.37 -13.88 -17.80
C THR A 213 -11.46 -13.11 -16.48
N GLU A 214 -12.39 -12.18 -16.43
CA GLU A 214 -12.52 -11.26 -15.30
C GLU A 214 -12.97 -12.00 -14.03
N ASN A 215 -12.33 -11.69 -12.91
CA ASN A 215 -12.74 -12.11 -11.57
C ASN A 215 -13.97 -11.29 -11.12
N VAL A 216 -15.13 -11.60 -11.68
CA VAL A 216 -16.37 -10.82 -11.46
C VAL A 216 -16.66 -10.64 -9.97
N ALA A 217 -16.57 -11.72 -9.18
CA ALA A 217 -16.86 -11.69 -7.75
C ALA A 217 -15.88 -10.77 -7.00
N GLY A 218 -14.57 -10.86 -7.31
CA GLY A 218 -13.54 -10.04 -6.70
C GLY A 218 -13.68 -8.56 -7.08
N VAL A 219 -13.97 -8.29 -8.35
CA VAL A 219 -14.19 -6.93 -8.86
C VAL A 219 -15.42 -6.27 -8.21
N VAL A 220 -16.54 -6.98 -8.15
CA VAL A 220 -17.77 -6.49 -7.49
C VAL A 220 -17.52 -6.24 -6.00
N SER A 221 -16.81 -7.16 -5.33
CA SER A 221 -16.41 -6.97 -3.93
C SER A 221 -15.53 -5.73 -3.74
N ALA A 222 -14.62 -5.44 -4.69
CA ALA A 222 -13.77 -4.24 -4.61
C ALA A 222 -14.60 -2.95 -4.72
N GLY A 223 -15.54 -2.87 -5.67
CA GLY A 223 -16.43 -1.71 -5.83
C GLY A 223 -17.25 -1.44 -4.57
N TYR A 224 -17.94 -2.45 -4.08
CA TYR A 224 -18.77 -2.37 -2.86
C TYR A 224 -17.98 -1.98 -1.62
N ALA A 225 -16.85 -2.66 -1.38
CA ALA A 225 -16.03 -2.40 -0.20
C ALA A 225 -15.45 -0.98 -0.19
N LEU A 226 -15.09 -0.46 -1.36
CA LEU A 226 -14.55 0.89 -1.46
C LEU A 226 -15.64 1.94 -1.26
N GLU A 227 -16.82 1.77 -1.86
CA GLU A 227 -18.00 2.64 -1.65
C GLU A 227 -18.37 2.71 -0.16
N GLU A 228 -18.46 1.56 0.53
CA GLU A 228 -18.70 1.52 1.97
C GLU A 228 -17.59 2.21 2.77
N SER A 229 -16.33 1.97 2.43
CA SER A 229 -15.20 2.59 3.13
C SER A 229 -15.21 4.10 2.97
N PHE A 230 -15.54 4.60 1.78
CA PHE A 230 -15.66 6.03 1.50
C PHE A 230 -16.78 6.68 2.33
N GLY A 231 -17.93 6.02 2.44
CA GLY A 231 -19.09 6.53 3.20
C GLY A 231 -18.86 6.71 4.70
N VAL A 232 -17.90 5.98 5.29
CA VAL A 232 -17.62 6.01 6.74
C VAL A 232 -16.21 6.50 7.09
N MET A 233 -15.41 6.89 6.09
CA MET A 233 -13.97 7.16 6.22
C MET A 233 -13.63 8.14 7.35
N ASP A 234 -14.31 9.29 7.42
CA ASP A 234 -14.02 10.33 8.41
C ASP A 234 -14.33 9.88 9.83
N SER A 235 -15.44 9.18 10.02
CA SER A 235 -15.84 8.67 11.34
C SER A 235 -14.90 7.54 11.79
N GLU A 236 -14.55 6.64 10.89
CA GLU A 236 -13.58 5.57 11.15
C GLU A 236 -12.18 6.12 11.45
N ALA A 237 -11.71 7.08 10.64
CA ALA A 237 -10.41 7.69 10.86
C ALA A 237 -10.30 8.33 12.25
N LYS A 238 -11.34 9.03 12.71
CA LYS A 238 -11.39 9.61 14.08
C LYS A 238 -11.33 8.52 15.14
N ARG A 239 -12.17 7.49 15.00
CA ARG A 239 -12.24 6.36 15.95
C ARG A 239 -10.91 5.61 16.03
N LEU A 240 -10.32 5.27 14.88
CA LEU A 240 -9.08 4.52 14.82
C LEU A 240 -7.89 5.32 15.36
N ARG A 241 -7.81 6.63 15.08
CA ARG A 241 -6.78 7.50 15.68
C ARG A 241 -6.87 7.49 17.19
N LYS A 242 -8.07 7.63 17.76
CA LYS A 242 -8.28 7.58 19.20
C LYS A 242 -7.83 6.23 19.79
N MET A 243 -8.17 5.12 19.15
CA MET A 243 -7.72 3.80 19.60
C MET A 243 -6.20 3.66 19.57
N VAL A 244 -5.53 4.18 18.52
CA VAL A 244 -4.07 4.19 18.42
C VAL A 244 -3.46 5.05 19.52
N GLU A 245 -3.95 6.26 19.73
CA GLU A 245 -3.50 7.18 20.79
C GLU A 245 -3.62 6.54 22.16
N ASP A 246 -4.79 6.00 22.51
CA ASP A 246 -5.04 5.34 23.79
C ASP A 246 -4.14 4.11 24.00
N THR A 247 -3.86 3.37 22.92
CA THR A 247 -2.93 2.23 22.95
C THR A 247 -1.50 2.71 23.25
N VAL A 248 -1.03 3.73 22.55
CA VAL A 248 0.31 4.30 22.74
C VAL A 248 0.47 4.84 24.17
N ASP A 249 -0.48 5.63 24.63
CA ASP A 249 -0.46 6.24 25.96
C ASP A 249 -0.52 5.18 27.07
N GLY A 250 -1.38 4.18 26.92
CA GLY A 250 -1.49 3.08 27.88
C GLY A 250 -0.22 2.21 27.96
N ILE A 251 0.45 1.97 26.84
CA ILE A 251 1.73 1.24 26.80
C ILE A 251 2.84 2.11 27.38
N LYS A 252 2.96 3.39 26.99
CA LYS A 252 3.98 4.33 27.52
C LYS A 252 3.90 4.55 29.01
N ALA A 253 2.70 4.58 29.57
CA ALA A 253 2.49 4.70 31.01
C ALA A 253 3.10 3.54 31.80
N LYS A 254 3.20 2.34 31.21
CA LYS A 254 3.73 1.13 31.84
C LYS A 254 5.14 0.76 31.38
N ILE A 255 5.50 1.15 30.15
CA ILE A 255 6.81 0.89 29.53
C ILE A 255 7.36 2.24 29.00
N PRO A 256 7.97 3.06 29.87
CA PRO A 256 8.43 4.40 29.45
C PRO A 256 9.50 4.42 28.36
N THR A 257 10.21 3.31 28.17
CA THR A 257 11.28 3.16 27.16
C THR A 257 10.75 2.81 25.75
N VAL A 258 9.42 2.61 25.59
CA VAL A 258 8.83 2.36 24.28
C VAL A 258 8.90 3.62 23.41
N TRP A 259 9.23 3.43 22.13
CA TRP A 259 9.23 4.55 21.17
C TRP A 259 8.32 4.25 19.97
N VAL A 260 7.90 5.32 19.29
CA VAL A 260 7.10 5.27 18.06
C VAL A 260 8.03 5.43 16.87
N ASN A 261 7.87 4.58 15.84
CA ASN A 261 8.55 4.70 14.56
C ASN A 261 7.63 5.39 13.54
N GLY A 262 8.21 6.24 12.70
CA GLY A 262 7.50 7.01 11.68
C GLY A 262 6.95 8.36 12.16
N ASP A 263 6.22 9.06 11.30
CA ASP A 263 5.63 10.37 11.64
C ASP A 263 4.34 10.21 12.45
N SER A 264 4.06 11.20 13.29
CA SER A 264 2.81 11.29 14.03
C SER A 264 1.69 11.91 13.18
N ASN A 265 2.03 12.79 12.22
CA ASN A 265 1.09 13.50 11.35
C ASN A 265 1.82 14.09 10.12
N PRO A 266 1.43 13.74 8.88
CA PRO A 266 0.30 12.87 8.55
C PRO A 266 0.62 11.37 8.64
N ARG A 267 -0.36 10.59 9.14
CA ARG A 267 -0.24 9.13 9.27
C ARG A 267 -1.57 8.43 8.99
N LEU A 268 -1.51 7.15 8.60
CA LEU A 268 -2.69 6.27 8.54
C LEU A 268 -3.36 6.17 9.92
N PRO A 269 -4.69 6.29 9.99
CA PRO A 269 -5.39 6.44 11.27
C PRO A 269 -5.31 5.23 12.20
N GLY A 270 -5.30 4.02 11.64
CA GLY A 270 -5.38 2.76 12.41
C GLY A 270 -4.05 2.02 12.59
N LEU A 271 -2.93 2.61 12.18
CA LEU A 271 -1.64 1.91 12.16
C LEU A 271 -0.62 2.60 13.06
N ILE A 272 0.10 1.83 13.88
CA ILE A 272 1.21 2.28 14.71
C ILE A 272 2.33 1.26 14.70
N ASN A 273 3.57 1.73 14.63
CA ASN A 273 4.77 0.93 14.79
C ASN A 273 5.48 1.34 16.08
N LEU A 274 5.70 0.38 16.98
CA LEU A 274 6.29 0.59 18.29
C LEU A 274 7.54 -0.26 18.45
N GLY A 275 8.63 0.35 18.91
CA GLY A 275 9.85 -0.34 19.29
C GLY A 275 9.95 -0.52 20.79
N PHE A 276 10.49 -1.65 21.23
CA PHE A 276 10.58 -2.08 22.63
C PHE A 276 12.01 -2.39 23.00
N GLU A 277 12.56 -1.65 23.94
CA GLU A 277 13.95 -1.84 24.38
C GLU A 277 14.12 -3.19 25.10
N GLY A 278 15.19 -3.90 24.76
CA GLY A 278 15.60 -5.13 25.45
C GLY A 278 14.84 -6.40 25.04
N VAL A 279 13.87 -6.32 24.12
CA VAL A 279 13.08 -7.49 23.69
C VAL A 279 13.02 -7.63 22.16
N SER A 280 12.87 -8.86 21.70
CA SER A 280 12.64 -9.14 20.27
C SER A 280 11.19 -8.90 19.91
N GLY A 281 10.92 -8.17 18.80
CA GLY A 281 9.58 -8.00 18.24
C GLY A 281 8.94 -9.33 17.84
N GLU A 282 9.73 -10.30 17.38
CA GLU A 282 9.26 -11.66 17.06
C GLU A 282 8.81 -12.40 18.33
N ALA A 283 9.58 -12.33 19.42
CA ALA A 283 9.17 -12.93 20.69
C ALA A 283 7.89 -12.29 21.22
N LEU A 284 7.77 -10.94 21.12
CA LEU A 284 6.53 -10.22 21.44
C LEU A 284 5.35 -10.71 20.59
N MET A 285 5.51 -10.77 19.28
CA MET A 285 4.48 -11.23 18.36
C MET A 285 3.99 -12.65 18.71
N ASN A 286 4.92 -13.57 19.00
CA ASN A 286 4.59 -14.95 19.34
C ASN A 286 3.80 -15.03 20.65
N VAL A 287 4.24 -14.34 21.71
CA VAL A 287 3.53 -14.31 23.00
C VAL A 287 2.15 -13.66 22.86
N LEU A 288 2.06 -12.55 22.11
CA LEU A 288 0.80 -11.85 21.85
C LEU A 288 -0.19 -12.73 21.08
N SER A 289 0.28 -13.47 20.08
CA SER A 289 -0.55 -14.41 19.32
C SER A 289 -1.21 -15.47 20.21
N LEU A 290 -0.48 -16.02 21.20
CA LEU A 290 -1.04 -16.94 22.19
C LEU A 290 -2.10 -16.30 23.09
N LYS A 291 -2.11 -14.98 23.21
CA LYS A 291 -3.12 -14.21 23.96
C LYS A 291 -4.28 -13.73 23.07
N GLY A 292 -4.30 -14.12 21.79
CA GLY A 292 -5.31 -13.72 20.81
C GLY A 292 -5.13 -12.27 20.31
N VAL A 293 -3.94 -11.69 20.45
CA VAL A 293 -3.57 -10.39 19.89
C VAL A 293 -2.59 -10.59 18.74
N CYS A 294 -3.09 -10.44 17.52
CA CYS A 294 -2.29 -10.63 16.30
C CYS A 294 -1.65 -9.32 15.86
N VAL A 295 -0.34 -9.22 15.98
CA VAL A 295 0.47 -8.10 15.52
C VAL A 295 1.42 -8.55 14.41
N SER A 296 2.16 -7.64 13.81
CA SER A 296 3.18 -7.97 12.81
C SER A 296 4.52 -7.37 13.19
N THR A 297 5.61 -8.08 12.91
CA THR A 297 6.93 -7.47 12.82
C THR A 297 7.12 -6.93 11.41
N GLY A 298 7.81 -5.82 11.22
CA GLY A 298 8.16 -5.32 9.87
C GLY A 298 9.09 -6.25 9.09
N ALA A 299 9.62 -7.28 9.76
CA ALA A 299 10.42 -8.31 9.12
C ALA A 299 9.54 -9.19 8.21
N ALA A 300 9.73 -9.11 6.92
CA ALA A 300 9.16 -10.09 6.01
C ALA A 300 9.81 -11.44 6.29
N CYS A 301 9.01 -12.44 6.64
CA CYS A 301 9.43 -13.83 6.62
C CYS A 301 9.69 -14.25 5.17
N VAL A 302 10.73 -13.71 4.54
CA VAL A 302 11.24 -14.20 3.27
C VAL A 302 12.24 -15.30 3.59
N SER A 303 11.84 -16.55 3.35
CA SER A 303 12.71 -17.75 3.37
C SER A 303 13.46 -18.04 4.67
N GLY A 304 12.85 -17.85 5.85
CA GLY A 304 13.44 -18.33 7.12
C GLY A 304 14.67 -17.53 7.62
N LYS A 305 14.96 -16.38 7.02
CA LYS A 305 15.98 -15.44 7.54
C LYS A 305 15.27 -14.30 8.25
N HIS A 306 15.61 -14.09 9.52
CA HIS A 306 15.12 -12.99 10.37
C HIS A 306 15.83 -11.66 9.98
N ALA A 307 15.60 -11.17 8.75
CA ALA A 307 16.16 -9.89 8.34
C ALA A 307 15.36 -8.75 8.97
N PRO A 308 16.02 -7.71 9.51
CA PRO A 308 15.33 -6.52 10.01
C PRO A 308 14.56 -5.84 8.89
N SER A 309 13.50 -5.10 9.26
CA SER A 309 12.71 -4.33 8.29
C SER A 309 13.58 -3.32 7.55
N HIS A 310 13.57 -3.38 6.21
CA HIS A 310 14.26 -2.39 5.37
C HIS A 310 13.70 -0.98 5.59
N VAL A 311 12.40 -0.86 5.90
CA VAL A 311 11.76 0.42 6.23
C VAL A 311 12.38 1.02 7.49
N LEU A 312 12.48 0.24 8.57
CA LEU A 312 13.03 0.72 9.83
C LEU A 312 14.54 1.03 9.75
N LEU A 313 15.28 0.26 8.93
CA LEU A 313 16.68 0.56 8.64
C LEU A 313 16.82 1.88 7.86
N ALA A 314 15.94 2.13 6.89
CA ALA A 314 15.93 3.38 6.13
C ALA A 314 15.63 4.61 6.99
N LEU A 315 14.94 4.45 8.14
CA LEU A 315 14.77 5.53 9.13
C LEU A 315 16.03 5.81 9.94
N GLY A 316 17.12 5.06 9.72
CA GLY A 316 18.37 5.19 10.49
C GLY A 316 18.40 4.39 11.79
N LEU A 317 17.46 3.47 12.03
CA LEU A 317 17.50 2.60 13.20
C LEU A 317 18.59 1.55 13.05
N SER A 318 19.26 1.20 14.17
CA SER A 318 20.13 0.03 14.19
C SER A 318 19.33 -1.27 13.96
N GLU A 319 19.99 -2.32 13.47
CA GLU A 319 19.36 -3.63 13.28
C GLU A 319 18.65 -4.12 14.54
N GLN A 320 19.30 -3.97 15.71
CA GLN A 320 18.73 -4.36 16.99
C GLN A 320 17.42 -3.61 17.28
N ARG A 321 17.37 -2.29 17.06
CA ARG A 321 16.16 -1.49 17.25
C ARG A 321 15.08 -1.83 16.22
N ALA A 322 15.45 -2.09 14.97
CA ALA A 322 14.51 -2.51 13.93
C ALA A 322 13.90 -3.89 14.24
N GLN A 323 14.69 -4.82 14.79
CA GLN A 323 14.21 -6.16 15.20
C GLN A 323 13.36 -6.14 16.47
N SER A 324 13.41 -5.08 17.28
CA SER A 324 12.61 -4.95 18.50
C SER A 324 11.23 -4.33 18.28
N ALA A 325 10.85 -4.06 17.03
CA ALA A 325 9.62 -3.37 16.70
C ALA A 325 8.47 -4.31 16.33
N ILE A 326 7.25 -3.90 16.70
CA ILE A 326 6.00 -4.50 16.23
C ILE A 326 5.10 -3.44 15.62
N ARG A 327 4.30 -3.84 14.63
CA ARG A 327 3.21 -3.04 14.09
C ARG A 327 1.89 -3.53 14.64
N ILE A 328 1.11 -2.62 15.22
CA ILE A 328 -0.28 -2.83 15.62
C ILE A 328 -1.16 -2.14 14.58
N SER A 329 -2.20 -2.83 14.13
CA SER A 329 -3.13 -2.29 13.13
C SER A 329 -4.55 -2.54 13.56
N TYR A 330 -5.31 -1.47 13.75
CA TYR A 330 -6.75 -1.50 13.99
C TYR A 330 -7.51 -1.27 12.68
N GLY A 331 -8.61 -1.95 12.50
CA GLY A 331 -9.48 -1.83 11.35
C GLY A 331 -10.94 -1.60 11.73
N ARG A 332 -11.81 -1.66 10.73
CA ARG A 332 -13.26 -1.40 10.85
C ARG A 332 -13.92 -2.19 11.98
N TYR A 333 -13.56 -3.43 12.16
CA TYR A 333 -14.23 -4.34 13.10
C TYR A 333 -13.63 -4.34 14.51
N ASN A 334 -12.54 -3.61 14.74
CA ASN A 334 -12.02 -3.43 16.09
C ASN A 334 -12.86 -2.42 16.88
N THR A 335 -13.02 -2.65 18.17
CA THR A 335 -13.80 -1.80 19.06
C THR A 335 -12.91 -1.10 20.10
N PRO A 336 -13.32 0.07 20.63
CA PRO A 336 -12.54 0.76 21.65
C PRO A 336 -12.25 -0.08 22.90
N ASP A 337 -13.16 -0.99 23.29
CA ASP A 337 -13.00 -1.89 24.44
C ASP A 337 -11.82 -2.85 24.30
N GLU A 338 -11.37 -3.12 23.07
CA GLU A 338 -10.19 -3.96 22.81
C GLU A 338 -8.87 -3.28 23.19
N VAL A 339 -8.84 -1.96 23.29
CA VAL A 339 -7.61 -1.19 23.57
C VAL A 339 -6.99 -1.58 24.90
N GLU A 340 -7.78 -1.63 25.97
CA GLU A 340 -7.28 -2.03 27.31
C GLU A 340 -6.70 -3.45 27.29
N ARG A 341 -7.35 -4.35 26.57
CA ARG A 341 -6.88 -5.74 26.40
C ARG A 341 -5.55 -5.79 25.65
N VAL A 342 -5.41 -5.02 24.57
CA VAL A 342 -4.17 -4.94 23.79
C VAL A 342 -3.04 -4.36 24.65
N VAL A 343 -3.28 -3.25 25.36
CA VAL A 343 -2.31 -2.63 26.27
C VAL A 343 -1.85 -3.60 27.35
N ALA A 344 -2.80 -4.29 28.02
CA ALA A 344 -2.49 -5.27 29.05
C ALA A 344 -1.65 -6.43 28.50
N ALA A 345 -2.04 -6.98 27.36
CA ALA A 345 -1.33 -8.09 26.72
C ALA A 345 0.09 -7.72 26.30
N VAL A 346 0.28 -6.52 25.71
CA VAL A 346 1.61 -6.03 25.31
C VAL A 346 2.53 -5.84 26.51
N CYS A 347 2.03 -5.18 27.56
CA CYS A 347 2.85 -4.93 28.76
C CYS A 347 3.22 -6.24 29.46
N GLU A 348 2.29 -7.16 29.62
CA GLU A 348 2.57 -8.47 30.23
C GLU A 348 3.57 -9.28 29.39
N ALA A 349 3.41 -9.31 28.07
CA ALA A 349 4.33 -9.98 27.16
C ALA A 349 5.74 -9.39 27.24
N TYR A 350 5.84 -8.05 27.25
CA TYR A 350 7.11 -7.34 27.36
C TYR A 350 7.87 -7.73 28.63
N TYR A 351 7.26 -7.61 29.80
CA TYR A 351 7.91 -7.92 31.07
C TYR A 351 8.23 -9.41 31.21
N LYS A 352 7.37 -10.28 30.70
CA LYS A 352 7.64 -11.72 30.70
C LYS A 352 8.89 -12.08 29.89
N ILE A 353 9.11 -11.43 28.73
CA ILE A 353 10.29 -11.67 27.89
C ILE A 353 11.54 -11.00 28.47
N LEU A 354 11.39 -9.79 29.02
CA LEU A 354 12.51 -9.03 29.59
C LEU A 354 13.13 -9.73 30.80
N HIS A 355 12.35 -10.52 31.54
CA HIS A 355 12.78 -11.24 32.75
C HIS A 355 13.03 -12.73 32.53
N ALA A 356 12.93 -13.24 31.30
CA ALA A 356 13.22 -14.61 30.93
C ALA A 356 14.69 -14.81 30.55
#